data_31532ac8b2c1aecd39648f35032d6a44
#
_entry.id   31532ac8b2c1aecd39648f35032d6a44
#
_cell.length_a   1.000
_cell.length_b   1.000
_cell.length_c   1.000
_cell.angle_alpha   90.00
_cell.angle_beta   90.00
_cell.angle_gamma   90.00
#
_symmetry.space_group_name_H-M   'P 1'
#
loop_
_entity.id
_entity.type
_entity.pdbx_description
1 polymer ?
#
loop_
_entity_poly.entity_id
_entity_poly.type
_entity_poly.pdbx_seq_one_letter_code
_entity_poly.pdbx_strand_id
1 'polypeptide(L)'
;MGKPGISLENVKYNNKSEILKMLQKNGAMSRKDIAVHMGLTPAAVTLLCNAMIEENIIVEKGELQEEKRAGRRKVLVDINYDCKYIVSVSIEAVDTWITVTNIKGGDLASTKIATDTIKSPEDFLKDLTKEIKILLWEQELQLNELLGIGICIPGIVNRKKGISIHAYGIWDDEVEVGKVVSEYMQCPVIVENNVKAFAEGEMLYGAGKSGDNMLFIKWGPGVGSAIVIGNELYEGYQHNAAEIGHYIVEPNGIKCRCGRHGCLETRVSISALAERLKNEYSEERTPQLYKLTNGDKEKITRQLITEWAEVGEEGYFAQMDPAVENVMSGAVERMARVAVNVMTILAPEHTIVFGPMLENTHIYKLFMEYCREYDEHYTDEYIHRSKLSKKISYIGGTALIARTYFFENGGISKKE
;
A
#
# COMPACT_ATOMS: atom_id res chain seq x y z
N MET A 1 -32.30 13.26 11.82
CA MET A 1 -32.43 12.90 10.40
C MET A 1 -32.83 11.43 10.33
N GLY A 2 -33.98 11.10 9.71
CA GLY A 2 -34.44 9.72 9.56
C GLY A 2 -33.47 8.91 8.71
N LYS A 3 -33.25 7.62 9.05
CA LYS A 3 -32.47 6.71 8.21
C LYS A 3 -33.12 6.66 6.82
N PRO A 4 -32.36 6.84 5.70
CA PRO A 4 -32.94 6.70 4.37
C PRO A 4 -33.53 5.30 4.23
N GLY A 5 -34.72 5.20 3.66
CA GLY A 5 -35.41 3.92 3.44
C GLY A 5 -34.55 3.02 2.56
N ILE A 6 -34.47 1.73 2.86
CA ILE A 6 -33.74 0.72 2.07
C ILE A 6 -34.52 0.56 0.76
N SER A 7 -33.97 1.07 -0.35
CA SER A 7 -34.54 0.82 -1.68
C SER A 7 -34.20 -0.60 -2.14
N LEU A 8 -35.07 -1.22 -2.96
CA LEU A 8 -34.78 -2.53 -3.57
C LEU A 8 -33.48 -2.53 -4.37
N GLU A 9 -33.12 -1.40 -4.91
CA GLU A 9 -31.90 -1.19 -5.67
C GLU A 9 -30.66 -1.25 -4.78
N ASN A 10 -30.68 -0.60 -3.61
CA ASN A 10 -29.63 -0.67 -2.61
C ASN A 10 -29.42 -2.10 -2.10
N VAL A 11 -30.50 -2.88 -1.91
CA VAL A 11 -30.41 -4.29 -1.53
C VAL A 11 -29.72 -5.11 -2.61
N LYS A 12 -30.01 -4.84 -3.90
CA LYS A 12 -29.39 -5.53 -5.03
C LYS A 12 -27.88 -5.21 -5.10
N TYR A 13 -27.49 -3.95 -4.92
CA TYR A 13 -26.08 -3.54 -4.89
C TYR A 13 -25.32 -4.18 -3.73
N ASN A 14 -25.88 -4.15 -2.53
CA ASN A 14 -25.27 -4.78 -1.35
C ASN A 14 -25.09 -6.29 -1.56
N ASN A 15 -26.07 -6.99 -2.12
CA ASN A 15 -25.96 -8.41 -2.40
C ASN A 15 -24.87 -8.72 -3.45
N LYS A 16 -24.75 -7.90 -4.51
CA LYS A 16 -23.66 -8.04 -5.49
C LYS A 16 -22.30 -7.80 -4.84
N SER A 17 -22.16 -6.76 -4.00
CA SER A 17 -20.95 -6.47 -3.23
C SER A 17 -20.54 -7.66 -2.36
N GLU A 18 -21.49 -8.26 -1.63
CA GLU A 18 -21.22 -9.44 -0.80
C GLU A 18 -20.77 -10.67 -1.63
N ILE A 19 -21.39 -10.89 -2.81
CA ILE A 19 -20.94 -11.94 -3.73
C ILE A 19 -19.48 -11.70 -4.17
N LEU A 20 -19.14 -10.47 -4.56
CA LEU A 20 -17.78 -10.12 -4.99
C LEU A 20 -16.75 -10.30 -3.86
N LYS A 21 -17.08 -9.84 -2.65
CA LYS A 21 -16.20 -10.03 -1.47
C LYS A 21 -15.99 -11.51 -1.16
N MET A 22 -17.04 -12.34 -1.25
CA MET A 22 -16.92 -13.78 -1.06
C MET A 22 -16.05 -14.44 -2.13
N LEU A 23 -16.25 -14.11 -3.41
CA LEU A 23 -15.43 -14.63 -4.50
C LEU A 23 -13.97 -14.17 -4.39
N GLN A 24 -13.74 -12.93 -3.97
CA GLN A 24 -12.40 -12.39 -3.74
C GLN A 24 -11.67 -13.12 -2.59
N LYS A 25 -12.40 -13.47 -1.52
CA LYS A 25 -11.84 -14.15 -0.35
C LYS A 25 -11.62 -15.65 -0.58
N ASN A 26 -12.59 -16.33 -1.21
CA ASN A 26 -12.65 -17.79 -1.30
C ASN A 26 -12.29 -18.32 -2.71
N GLY A 27 -12.12 -17.46 -3.71
CA GLY A 27 -11.98 -17.84 -5.11
C GLY A 27 -13.32 -18.26 -5.74
N ALA A 28 -13.25 -19.04 -6.82
CA ALA A 28 -14.44 -19.49 -7.54
C ALA A 28 -15.37 -20.36 -6.68
N MET A 29 -16.67 -20.05 -6.70
CA MET A 29 -17.71 -20.69 -5.88
C MET A 29 -18.91 -21.14 -6.72
N SER A 30 -19.65 -22.15 -6.26
CA SER A 30 -20.94 -22.49 -6.88
C SER A 30 -22.04 -21.56 -6.40
N ARG A 31 -23.05 -21.29 -7.25
CA ARG A 31 -24.23 -20.51 -6.88
C ARG A 31 -24.93 -21.05 -5.62
N LYS A 32 -24.89 -22.38 -5.40
CA LYS A 32 -25.45 -23.03 -4.22
C LYS A 32 -24.66 -22.66 -2.95
N ASP A 33 -23.33 -22.70 -3.03
CA ASP A 33 -22.48 -22.38 -1.88
C ASP A 33 -22.59 -20.88 -1.53
N ILE A 34 -22.65 -20.00 -2.53
CA ILE A 34 -22.95 -18.57 -2.33
C ILE A 34 -24.29 -18.38 -1.65
N ALA A 35 -25.35 -19.09 -2.09
CA ALA A 35 -26.69 -19.01 -1.49
C ALA A 35 -26.68 -19.40 0.00
N VAL A 36 -25.97 -20.47 0.34
CA VAL A 36 -25.81 -20.93 1.73
C VAL A 36 -25.11 -19.87 2.59
N HIS A 37 -24.00 -19.32 2.13
CA HIS A 37 -23.24 -18.31 2.87
C HIS A 37 -24.01 -17.00 3.08
N MET A 38 -24.79 -16.58 2.07
CA MET A 38 -25.59 -15.35 2.14
C MET A 38 -26.93 -15.52 2.87
N GLY A 39 -27.36 -16.74 3.17
CA GLY A 39 -28.69 -17.00 3.70
C GLY A 39 -29.81 -16.65 2.71
N LEU A 40 -29.53 -16.66 1.40
CA LEU A 40 -30.48 -16.38 0.32
C LEU A 40 -30.99 -17.65 -0.34
N THR A 41 -32.13 -17.53 -1.02
CA THR A 41 -32.60 -18.66 -1.84
C THR A 41 -31.72 -18.90 -3.07
N PRO A 42 -31.52 -20.16 -3.52
CA PRO A 42 -30.76 -20.46 -4.73
C PRO A 42 -31.28 -19.73 -5.98
N ALA A 43 -32.60 -19.50 -6.06
CA ALA A 43 -33.23 -18.75 -7.15
C ALA A 43 -32.77 -17.27 -7.15
N ALA A 44 -32.77 -16.62 -6.00
CA ALA A 44 -32.32 -15.22 -5.86
C ALA A 44 -30.84 -15.07 -6.25
N VAL A 45 -29.94 -15.97 -5.77
CA VAL A 45 -28.52 -15.93 -6.12
C VAL A 45 -28.31 -16.21 -7.61
N THR A 46 -29.10 -17.12 -8.20
CA THR A 46 -29.05 -17.39 -9.65
C THR A 46 -29.38 -16.14 -10.46
N LEU A 47 -30.43 -15.39 -10.09
CA LEU A 47 -30.77 -14.12 -10.74
C LEU A 47 -29.67 -13.07 -10.61
N LEU A 48 -29.07 -12.91 -9.41
CA LEU A 48 -27.96 -11.99 -9.17
C LEU A 48 -26.73 -12.37 -10.02
N CYS A 49 -26.32 -13.63 -9.96
CA CYS A 49 -25.16 -14.11 -10.74
C CYS A 49 -25.38 -13.95 -12.25
N ASN A 50 -26.58 -14.27 -12.77
CA ASN A 50 -26.86 -14.07 -14.19
C ASN A 50 -26.76 -12.61 -14.60
N ALA A 51 -27.32 -11.69 -13.80
CA ALA A 51 -27.17 -10.25 -14.06
C ALA A 51 -25.71 -9.80 -14.02
N MET A 52 -24.90 -10.34 -13.07
CA MET A 52 -23.45 -10.01 -12.99
C MET A 52 -22.66 -10.60 -14.17
N ILE A 53 -23.07 -11.75 -14.72
CA ILE A 53 -22.49 -12.33 -15.94
C ILE A 53 -22.83 -11.48 -17.16
N GLU A 54 -24.09 -11.06 -17.31
CA GLU A 54 -24.51 -10.16 -18.38
C GLU A 54 -23.80 -8.81 -18.34
N GLU A 55 -23.48 -8.31 -17.14
CA GLU A 55 -22.69 -7.11 -16.91
C GLU A 55 -21.17 -7.35 -17.06
N ASN A 56 -20.74 -8.56 -17.39
CA ASN A 56 -19.32 -8.96 -17.51
C ASN A 56 -18.50 -8.83 -16.21
N ILE A 57 -19.14 -8.78 -15.04
CA ILE A 57 -18.50 -8.63 -13.72
C ILE A 57 -17.95 -9.95 -13.21
N ILE A 58 -18.67 -11.06 -13.44
CA ILE A 58 -18.26 -12.42 -13.11
C ILE A 58 -18.37 -13.33 -14.34
N VAL A 59 -17.65 -14.43 -14.31
CA VAL A 59 -17.61 -15.43 -15.39
C VAL A 59 -17.83 -16.83 -14.85
N GLU A 60 -18.32 -17.73 -15.68
CA GLU A 60 -18.34 -19.17 -15.39
C GLU A 60 -16.97 -19.79 -15.63
N LYS A 61 -16.41 -20.48 -14.62
CA LYS A 61 -15.05 -21.12 -14.66
C LYS A 61 -15.09 -22.61 -14.92
N GLY A 62 -16.18 -23.12 -15.52
CA GLY A 62 -16.31 -24.53 -15.84
C GLY A 62 -16.85 -25.38 -14.69
N GLU A 63 -16.79 -26.69 -14.86
CA GLU A 63 -17.39 -27.67 -13.94
C GLU A 63 -16.35 -28.28 -13.01
N LEU A 64 -16.67 -28.39 -11.71
CA LEU A 64 -15.88 -29.21 -10.79
C LEU A 64 -16.05 -30.69 -11.16
N GLN A 65 -14.94 -31.38 -11.39
CA GLN A 65 -14.91 -32.86 -11.41
C GLN A 65 -14.90 -33.33 -9.93
N GLU A 66 -16.08 -33.43 -9.30
CA GLU A 66 -16.19 -34.22 -8.06
C GLU A 66 -16.14 -35.70 -8.39
N GLU A 67 -15.21 -36.43 -7.79
CA GLU A 67 -15.15 -37.89 -7.91
C GLU A 67 -16.49 -38.53 -7.46
N LYS A 68 -17.16 -39.20 -8.40
CA LYS A 68 -18.20 -40.21 -8.20
C LYS A 68 -19.42 -39.87 -7.29
N ARG A 69 -20.15 -38.81 -7.60
CA ARG A 69 -21.58 -38.71 -7.18
C ARG A 69 -22.46 -38.43 -8.40
N ALA A 70 -23.52 -39.26 -8.57
CA ALA A 70 -24.55 -39.04 -9.57
C ALA A 70 -25.32 -37.77 -9.21
N GLY A 71 -25.05 -36.65 -9.90
CA GLY A 71 -25.71 -35.37 -9.73
C GLY A 71 -25.31 -34.41 -10.84
N ARG A 72 -26.10 -33.33 -11.04
CA ARG A 72 -25.80 -32.28 -12.01
C ARG A 72 -24.47 -31.60 -11.58
N ARG A 73 -23.51 -31.52 -12.48
CA ARG A 73 -22.18 -30.92 -12.27
C ARG A 73 -22.34 -29.48 -11.78
N LYS A 74 -21.56 -29.09 -10.77
CA LYS A 74 -21.60 -27.73 -10.20
C LYS A 74 -20.80 -26.79 -11.12
N VAL A 75 -21.47 -25.77 -11.65
CA VAL A 75 -20.82 -24.69 -12.39
C VAL A 75 -20.32 -23.66 -11.37
N LEU A 76 -19.03 -23.37 -11.41
CA LEU A 76 -18.41 -22.33 -10.59
C LEU A 76 -18.52 -20.99 -11.30
N VAL A 77 -18.70 -19.93 -10.49
CA VAL A 77 -18.57 -18.54 -10.93
C VAL A 77 -17.36 -17.90 -10.23
N ASP A 78 -16.68 -17.02 -10.92
CA ASP A 78 -15.54 -16.27 -10.40
C ASP A 78 -15.58 -14.83 -10.92
N ILE A 79 -14.83 -13.94 -10.30
CA ILE A 79 -14.70 -12.55 -10.73
C ILE A 79 -14.02 -12.49 -12.11
N ASN A 80 -14.55 -11.67 -13.00
CA ASN A 80 -13.85 -11.28 -14.22
C ASN A 80 -12.90 -10.12 -13.91
N TYR A 81 -11.67 -10.43 -13.54
CA TYR A 81 -10.69 -9.44 -13.12
C TYR A 81 -10.19 -8.53 -14.26
N ASP A 82 -10.48 -8.88 -15.50
CA ASP A 82 -10.08 -8.12 -16.70
C ASP A 82 -11.24 -7.34 -17.32
N CYS A 83 -12.38 -7.24 -16.61
CA CYS A 83 -13.56 -6.50 -17.10
C CYS A 83 -13.36 -4.99 -17.09
N LYS A 84 -12.43 -4.48 -16.30
CA LYS A 84 -12.00 -3.07 -16.21
C LYS A 84 -10.55 -2.99 -15.78
N TYR A 85 -9.92 -1.86 -16.09
CA TYR A 85 -8.55 -1.56 -15.73
C TYR A 85 -8.47 -0.39 -14.75
N ILE A 86 -7.36 -0.29 -14.05
CA ILE A 86 -7.09 0.75 -13.06
C ILE A 86 -5.73 1.35 -13.38
N VAL A 87 -5.63 2.67 -13.34
CA VAL A 87 -4.34 3.34 -13.34
C VAL A 87 -3.95 3.63 -11.89
N SER A 88 -2.81 3.11 -11.48
CA SER A 88 -2.18 3.44 -10.21
C SER A 88 -1.01 4.37 -10.44
N VAL A 89 -0.97 5.47 -9.71
CA VAL A 89 0.11 6.47 -9.73
C VAL A 89 0.75 6.53 -8.34
N SER A 90 2.07 6.38 -8.27
CA SER A 90 2.83 6.61 -7.04
C SER A 90 3.78 7.78 -7.26
N ILE A 91 3.46 8.92 -6.67
CA ILE A 91 4.28 10.13 -6.73
C ILE A 91 5.25 10.09 -5.54
N GLU A 92 6.55 9.99 -5.80
CA GLU A 92 7.59 10.06 -4.79
C GLU A 92 8.51 11.26 -5.11
N ALA A 93 9.38 11.65 -4.20
CA ALA A 93 10.18 12.89 -4.32
C ALA A 93 11.14 12.93 -5.53
N VAL A 94 11.52 11.79 -6.09
CA VAL A 94 12.46 11.68 -7.22
C VAL A 94 11.75 11.17 -8.48
N ASP A 95 10.98 10.11 -8.33
CA ASP A 95 10.34 9.41 -9.43
C ASP A 95 8.82 9.29 -9.20
N THR A 96 8.06 9.39 -10.26
CA THR A 96 6.63 9.06 -10.31
C THR A 96 6.41 7.84 -11.17
N TRP A 97 5.81 6.81 -10.58
CA TRP A 97 5.42 5.58 -11.26
C TRP A 97 3.97 5.62 -11.72
N ILE A 98 3.72 5.18 -12.94
CA ILE A 98 2.39 5.05 -13.53
C ILE A 98 2.25 3.60 -13.96
N THR A 99 1.27 2.90 -13.43
CA THR A 99 1.05 1.47 -13.72
C THR A 99 -0.40 1.23 -14.08
N VAL A 100 -0.64 0.55 -15.18
CA VAL A 100 -1.98 0.02 -15.54
C VAL A 100 -2.10 -1.38 -14.97
N THR A 101 -3.19 -1.62 -14.24
CA THR A 101 -3.46 -2.92 -13.60
C THR A 101 -4.86 -3.40 -13.91
N ASN A 102 -5.09 -4.70 -13.78
CA ASN A 102 -6.44 -5.25 -13.69
C ASN A 102 -6.98 -5.22 -12.25
N ILE A 103 -8.24 -5.60 -12.04
CA ILE A 103 -8.89 -5.59 -10.72
C ILE A 103 -8.22 -6.54 -9.71
N LYS A 104 -7.51 -7.57 -10.18
CA LYS A 104 -6.75 -8.52 -9.33
C LYS A 104 -5.42 -7.94 -8.84
N GLY A 105 -5.00 -6.77 -9.31
CA GLY A 105 -3.68 -6.20 -9.03
C GLY A 105 -2.55 -6.87 -9.81
N GLY A 106 -2.87 -7.42 -10.98
CA GLY A 106 -1.88 -7.81 -12.00
C GLY A 106 -1.51 -6.57 -12.80
N ASP A 107 -0.22 -6.28 -12.95
CA ASP A 107 0.31 -5.19 -13.76
C ASP A 107 0.33 -5.58 -15.24
N LEU A 108 -0.21 -4.72 -16.10
CA LEU A 108 -0.21 -4.87 -17.54
C LEU A 108 0.95 -4.08 -18.17
N ALA A 109 1.09 -2.84 -17.74
CA ALA A 109 2.14 -1.95 -18.22
C ALA A 109 2.53 -0.94 -17.14
N SER A 110 3.78 -0.50 -17.16
CA SER A 110 4.29 0.48 -16.21
C SER A 110 5.29 1.40 -16.88
N THR A 111 5.24 2.67 -16.54
CA THR A 111 6.25 3.66 -16.92
C THR A 111 6.68 4.47 -15.71
N LYS A 112 7.84 5.10 -15.81
CA LYS A 112 8.41 5.93 -14.77
C LYS A 112 8.85 7.27 -15.35
N ILE A 113 8.45 8.36 -14.71
CA ILE A 113 8.87 9.71 -15.04
C ILE A 113 9.55 10.36 -13.85
N ALA A 114 10.41 11.34 -14.09
CA ALA A 114 10.98 12.15 -13.02
C ALA A 114 9.89 13.02 -12.38
N THR A 115 9.88 13.13 -11.05
CA THR A 115 9.01 14.06 -10.33
C THR A 115 9.61 15.44 -10.40
N ASP A 116 9.03 16.31 -11.23
CA ASP A 116 9.50 17.68 -11.42
C ASP A 116 8.92 18.58 -10.31
N THR A 117 9.74 18.81 -9.28
CA THR A 117 9.39 19.67 -8.14
C THR A 117 9.64 21.17 -8.38
N ILE A 118 10.15 21.54 -9.58
CA ILE A 118 10.40 22.93 -9.97
C ILE A 118 9.14 23.52 -10.61
N LYS A 119 8.39 22.69 -11.36
CA LYS A 119 7.11 23.10 -11.95
C LYS A 119 6.07 23.37 -10.87
N SER A 120 5.04 24.16 -11.23
CA SER A 120 3.84 24.23 -10.40
C SER A 120 3.22 22.83 -10.25
N PRO A 121 2.62 22.51 -9.10
CA PRO A 121 1.94 21.21 -8.92
C PRO A 121 0.88 20.95 -9.99
N GLU A 122 0.16 22.00 -10.42
CA GLU A 122 -0.87 21.89 -11.47
C GLU A 122 -0.27 21.51 -12.84
N ASP A 123 0.85 22.15 -13.23
CA ASP A 123 1.52 21.84 -14.49
C ASP A 123 2.12 20.41 -14.45
N PHE A 124 2.71 20.01 -13.32
CA PHE A 124 3.18 18.64 -13.13
C PHE A 124 2.05 17.62 -13.27
N LEU A 125 0.91 17.84 -12.62
CA LEU A 125 -0.26 16.97 -12.71
C LEU A 125 -0.86 16.91 -14.11
N LYS A 126 -0.85 18.03 -14.83
CA LYS A 126 -1.26 18.09 -16.24
C LYS A 126 -0.33 17.28 -17.14
N ASP A 127 0.98 17.36 -16.94
CA ASP A 127 1.94 16.55 -17.69
C ASP A 127 1.79 15.05 -17.32
N LEU A 128 1.59 14.72 -16.05
CA LEU A 128 1.27 13.38 -15.59
C LEU A 128 0.06 12.79 -16.33
N THR A 129 -1.01 13.56 -16.53
CA THR A 129 -2.19 13.07 -17.28
C THR A 129 -1.89 12.79 -18.74
N LYS A 130 -0.95 13.49 -19.36
CA LYS A 130 -0.48 13.19 -20.74
C LYS A 130 0.26 11.84 -20.76
N GLU A 131 1.16 11.62 -19.81
CA GLU A 131 1.89 10.35 -19.71
C GLU A 131 0.95 9.16 -19.46
N ILE A 132 -0.07 9.33 -18.62
CA ILE A 132 -1.13 8.32 -18.43
C ILE A 132 -1.81 8.01 -19.77
N LYS A 133 -2.19 9.04 -20.54
CA LYS A 133 -2.87 8.84 -21.86
C LYS A 133 -1.96 8.16 -22.88
N ILE A 134 -0.66 8.47 -22.88
CA ILE A 134 0.35 7.81 -23.72
C ILE A 134 0.42 6.32 -23.36
N LEU A 135 0.57 5.99 -22.06
CA LEU A 135 0.65 4.61 -21.60
C LEU A 135 -0.61 3.82 -21.96
N LEU A 136 -1.80 4.40 -21.80
CA LEU A 136 -3.06 3.77 -22.20
C LEU A 136 -3.14 3.53 -23.72
N TRP A 137 -2.72 4.50 -24.51
CA TRP A 137 -2.69 4.38 -25.96
C TRP A 137 -1.74 3.27 -26.43
N GLU A 138 -0.55 3.15 -25.83
CA GLU A 138 0.40 2.08 -26.11
C GLU A 138 -0.16 0.69 -25.77
N GLN A 139 -1.10 0.60 -24.84
CA GLN A 139 -1.79 -0.64 -24.45
C GLN A 139 -3.12 -0.85 -25.19
N GLU A 140 -3.44 -0.01 -26.17
CA GLU A 140 -4.70 -0.04 -26.92
C GLU A 140 -5.96 0.09 -26.04
N LEU A 141 -5.82 0.71 -24.85
CA LEU A 141 -6.90 0.90 -23.87
C LEU A 141 -7.56 2.26 -24.03
N GLN A 142 -8.89 2.29 -23.90
CA GLN A 142 -9.70 3.52 -23.94
C GLN A 142 -10.05 3.98 -22.52
N LEU A 143 -10.32 5.29 -22.35
CA LEU A 143 -10.68 5.86 -21.04
C LEU A 143 -11.95 5.23 -20.43
N ASN A 144 -12.91 4.81 -21.26
CA ASN A 144 -14.13 4.14 -20.79
C ASN A 144 -13.91 2.71 -20.29
N GLU A 145 -12.74 2.12 -20.51
CA GLU A 145 -12.33 0.83 -19.94
C GLU A 145 -11.70 0.97 -18.56
N LEU A 146 -11.39 2.22 -18.14
CA LEU A 146 -10.89 2.47 -16.80
C LEU A 146 -12.01 2.46 -15.76
N LEU A 147 -11.73 1.81 -14.64
CA LEU A 147 -12.53 1.92 -13.42
C LEU A 147 -12.23 3.24 -12.69
N GLY A 148 -10.99 3.69 -12.73
CA GLY A 148 -10.52 4.95 -12.15
C GLY A 148 -9.01 5.02 -12.00
N ILE A 149 -8.55 6.09 -11.36
CA ILE A 149 -7.14 6.38 -11.09
C ILE A 149 -6.91 6.50 -9.58
N GLY A 150 -6.04 5.65 -9.03
CA GLY A 150 -5.58 5.75 -7.65
C GLY A 150 -4.22 6.43 -7.56
N ILE A 151 -4.12 7.52 -6.81
CA ILE A 151 -2.89 8.32 -6.67
C ILE A 151 -2.39 8.22 -5.24
N CYS A 152 -1.15 7.74 -5.08
CA CYS A 152 -0.47 7.57 -3.81
C CYS A 152 0.61 8.64 -3.67
N ILE A 153 0.60 9.43 -2.57
CA ILE A 153 1.51 10.56 -2.34
C ILE A 153 2.06 10.48 -0.91
N PRO A 154 3.34 10.76 -0.64
CA PRO A 154 3.85 10.86 0.72
C PRO A 154 3.30 12.11 1.40
N GLY A 155 3.11 12.03 2.73
CA GLY A 155 2.66 13.17 3.54
C GLY A 155 1.18 13.10 3.92
N ILE A 156 0.55 14.25 4.10
CA ILE A 156 -0.82 14.35 4.64
C ILE A 156 -1.81 14.56 3.50
N VAL A 157 -2.80 13.68 3.42
CA VAL A 157 -3.83 13.70 2.36
C VAL A 157 -5.23 13.72 2.96
N ASN A 158 -6.07 14.61 2.48
CA ASN A 158 -7.51 14.57 2.70
C ASN A 158 -8.17 13.74 1.59
N ARG A 159 -8.31 12.43 1.82
CA ARG A 159 -8.88 11.49 0.85
C ARG A 159 -10.27 11.91 0.36
N LYS A 160 -11.14 12.38 1.27
CA LYS A 160 -12.52 12.74 0.95
C LYS A 160 -12.63 13.90 -0.05
N LYS A 161 -11.67 14.82 0.01
CA LYS A 161 -11.62 15.98 -0.91
C LYS A 161 -10.66 15.75 -2.09
N GLY A 162 -9.85 14.69 -2.08
CA GLY A 162 -8.80 14.46 -3.07
C GLY A 162 -7.68 15.50 -3.01
N ILE A 163 -7.38 16.02 -1.82
CA ILE A 163 -6.41 17.11 -1.60
C ILE A 163 -5.16 16.55 -0.93
N SER A 164 -3.99 16.82 -1.52
CA SER A 164 -2.71 16.71 -0.82
C SER A 164 -2.52 17.96 0.01
N ILE A 165 -2.58 17.83 1.34
CA ILE A 165 -2.42 18.97 2.26
C ILE A 165 -0.94 19.34 2.34
N HIS A 166 -0.06 18.35 2.35
CA HIS A 166 1.39 18.54 2.35
C HIS A 166 2.06 17.26 1.81
N ALA A 167 2.91 17.39 0.80
CA ALA A 167 3.64 16.27 0.22
C ALA A 167 5.14 16.43 0.45
N TYR A 168 5.69 15.72 1.43
CA TYR A 168 7.08 15.86 1.88
C TYR A 168 8.11 15.68 0.75
N GLY A 169 8.80 16.79 0.42
CA GLY A 169 9.84 16.85 -0.60
C GLY A 169 9.32 16.93 -2.04
N ILE A 170 8.03 17.23 -2.22
CA ILE A 170 7.38 17.40 -3.52
C ILE A 170 6.76 18.79 -3.61
N TRP A 171 5.81 19.12 -2.72
CA TRP A 171 5.23 20.46 -2.56
C TRP A 171 4.80 20.71 -1.12
N ASP A 172 4.83 21.98 -0.70
CA ASP A 172 4.54 22.37 0.68
C ASP A 172 3.10 22.88 0.86
N ASP A 173 2.48 23.39 -0.20
CA ASP A 173 1.13 23.94 -0.21
C ASP A 173 0.05 22.87 -0.49
N GLU A 174 -1.20 23.19 -0.16
CA GLU A 174 -2.36 22.37 -0.50
C GLU A 174 -2.56 22.28 -2.02
N VAL A 175 -2.73 21.07 -2.56
CA VAL A 175 -2.94 20.79 -3.98
C VAL A 175 -4.20 19.96 -4.18
N GLU A 176 -5.14 20.42 -4.99
CA GLU A 176 -6.39 19.72 -5.35
C GLU A 176 -6.14 18.62 -6.41
N VAL A 177 -5.27 17.66 -6.05
CA VAL A 177 -4.78 16.61 -6.97
C VAL A 177 -5.93 15.86 -7.64
N GLY A 178 -6.92 15.42 -6.87
CA GLY A 178 -8.06 14.66 -7.38
C GLY A 178 -8.88 15.44 -8.40
N LYS A 179 -9.12 16.74 -8.13
CA LYS A 179 -9.86 17.61 -9.03
C LYS A 179 -9.09 17.83 -10.33
N VAL A 180 -7.82 18.25 -10.25
CA VAL A 180 -7.00 18.52 -11.44
C VAL A 180 -6.92 17.28 -12.33
N VAL A 181 -6.61 16.11 -11.78
CA VAL A 181 -6.49 14.90 -12.60
C VAL A 181 -7.85 14.46 -13.17
N SER A 182 -8.95 14.54 -12.39
CA SER A 182 -10.28 14.14 -12.87
C SER A 182 -10.80 15.01 -14.00
N GLU A 183 -10.48 16.31 -14.01
CA GLU A 183 -10.85 17.24 -15.11
C GLU A 183 -10.23 16.82 -16.45
N TYR A 184 -8.97 16.33 -16.44
CA TYR A 184 -8.27 15.90 -17.66
C TYR A 184 -8.58 14.45 -18.07
N MET A 185 -8.90 13.57 -17.11
CA MET A 185 -9.08 12.13 -17.35
C MET A 185 -10.54 11.71 -17.43
N GLN A 186 -11.47 12.52 -16.96
CA GLN A 186 -12.92 12.26 -16.98
C GLN A 186 -13.31 10.89 -16.37
N CYS A 187 -12.58 10.43 -15.37
CA CYS A 187 -12.83 9.21 -14.64
C CYS A 187 -12.67 9.45 -13.12
N PRO A 188 -13.17 8.55 -12.27
CA PRO A 188 -12.99 8.63 -10.82
C PRO A 188 -11.51 8.69 -10.42
N VAL A 189 -11.16 9.57 -9.48
CA VAL A 189 -9.81 9.70 -8.93
C VAL A 189 -9.86 9.62 -7.41
N ILE A 190 -9.05 8.77 -6.82
CA ILE A 190 -8.83 8.72 -5.36
C ILE A 190 -7.37 9.08 -5.10
N VAL A 191 -7.16 9.97 -4.13
CA VAL A 191 -5.83 10.37 -3.66
C VAL A 191 -5.67 9.94 -2.22
N GLU A 192 -4.56 9.28 -1.88
CA GLU A 192 -4.29 8.82 -0.52
C GLU A 192 -2.78 8.90 -0.19
N ASN A 193 -2.48 8.91 1.10
CA ASN A 193 -1.11 8.72 1.57
C ASN A 193 -0.56 7.36 1.11
N ASN A 194 0.69 7.32 0.64
CA ASN A 194 1.30 6.12 0.06
C ASN A 194 1.35 4.91 1.02
N VAL A 195 1.52 5.12 2.34
CA VAL A 195 1.52 4.04 3.34
C VAL A 195 0.10 3.55 3.62
N LYS A 196 -0.86 4.47 3.73
CA LYS A 196 -2.28 4.13 3.91
C LYS A 196 -2.84 3.41 2.68
N ALA A 197 -2.49 3.88 1.48
CA ALA A 197 -2.86 3.20 0.23
C ALA A 197 -2.27 1.78 0.14
N PHE A 198 -1.00 1.60 0.55
CA PHE A 198 -0.39 0.27 0.58
C PHE A 198 -1.07 -0.65 1.60
N ALA A 199 -1.50 -0.12 2.75
CA ALA A 199 -2.31 -0.87 3.72
C ALA A 199 -3.64 -1.36 3.11
N GLU A 200 -4.33 -0.54 2.31
CA GLU A 200 -5.49 -0.98 1.51
C GLU A 200 -5.12 -2.13 0.54
N GLY A 201 -3.92 -2.05 -0.07
CA GLY A 201 -3.39 -3.12 -0.90
C GLY A 201 -3.21 -4.43 -0.15
N GLU A 202 -2.65 -4.39 1.05
CA GLU A 202 -2.50 -5.54 1.92
C GLU A 202 -3.84 -6.11 2.40
N MET A 203 -4.80 -5.25 2.73
CA MET A 203 -6.15 -5.66 3.11
C MET A 203 -6.87 -6.37 1.96
N LEU A 204 -6.71 -5.90 0.73
CA LEU A 204 -7.42 -6.45 -0.42
C LEU A 204 -6.70 -7.64 -1.06
N TYR A 205 -5.37 -7.60 -1.19
CA TYR A 205 -4.59 -8.56 -1.97
C TYR A 205 -3.55 -9.35 -1.17
N GLY A 206 -3.21 -8.88 0.03
CA GLY A 206 -2.09 -9.39 0.82
C GLY A 206 -2.48 -10.18 2.07
N ALA A 207 -1.65 -10.07 3.09
CA ALA A 207 -1.79 -10.73 4.38
C ALA A 207 -2.93 -10.15 5.24
N GLY A 208 -3.36 -8.92 4.97
CA GLY A 208 -4.42 -8.22 5.69
C GLY A 208 -5.84 -8.72 5.43
N LYS A 209 -6.04 -9.71 4.54
CA LYS A 209 -7.37 -10.24 4.20
C LYS A 209 -8.14 -10.90 5.34
N SER A 210 -7.46 -11.27 6.41
CA SER A 210 -8.05 -12.04 7.53
C SER A 210 -8.11 -11.29 8.85
N GLY A 211 -7.61 -10.05 8.92
CA GLY A 211 -7.57 -9.26 10.13
C GLY A 211 -8.48 -8.03 10.07
N ASP A 212 -9.17 -7.74 11.18
CA ASP A 212 -10.00 -6.56 11.30
C ASP A 212 -9.23 -5.37 11.89
N ASN A 213 -8.25 -5.65 12.76
CA ASN A 213 -7.44 -4.63 13.44
C ASN A 213 -5.96 -4.88 13.17
N MET A 214 -5.32 -3.97 12.47
CA MET A 214 -3.96 -4.15 11.97
C MET A 214 -3.13 -2.88 12.12
N LEU A 215 -1.82 -3.08 12.29
CA LEU A 215 -0.81 -2.04 12.21
C LEU A 215 0.08 -2.32 10.98
N PHE A 216 0.32 -1.28 10.19
CA PHE A 216 1.26 -1.31 9.07
C PHE A 216 2.42 -0.38 9.36
N ILE A 217 3.65 -0.85 9.14
CA ILE A 217 4.87 -0.07 9.36
C ILE A 217 5.76 -0.14 8.12
N LYS A 218 6.05 1.03 7.54
CA LYS A 218 7.01 1.20 6.44
C LYS A 218 8.33 1.76 7.01
N TRP A 219 9.44 1.09 6.71
CA TRP A 219 10.76 1.61 7.04
C TRP A 219 11.67 1.65 5.80
N GLY A 220 12.06 2.86 5.42
CA GLY A 220 12.87 3.11 4.25
C GLY A 220 13.42 4.55 4.24
N PRO A 221 13.33 5.28 3.13
CA PRO A 221 13.75 6.69 3.04
C PRO A 221 13.14 7.59 4.11
N GLY A 222 11.92 7.26 4.56
CA GLY A 222 11.24 7.77 5.73
C GLY A 222 10.65 6.62 6.55
N VAL A 223 9.93 6.97 7.63
CA VAL A 223 9.18 6.04 8.47
C VAL A 223 7.72 6.44 8.46
N GLY A 224 6.87 5.56 7.99
CA GLY A 224 5.42 5.77 7.97
C GLY A 224 4.68 4.59 8.57
N SER A 225 3.42 4.79 8.93
CA SER A 225 2.54 3.70 9.33
C SER A 225 1.10 3.97 8.95
N ALA A 226 0.28 2.93 9.04
CA ALA A 226 -1.17 3.01 8.91
C ALA A 226 -1.81 2.10 9.96
N ILE A 227 -2.98 2.50 10.46
CA ILE A 227 -3.75 1.77 11.44
C ILE A 227 -5.08 1.41 10.81
N VAL A 228 -5.49 0.15 10.95
CA VAL A 228 -6.80 -0.37 10.55
C VAL A 228 -7.55 -0.80 11.80
N ILE A 229 -8.80 -0.36 11.93
CA ILE A 229 -9.71 -0.72 13.02
C ILE A 229 -11.04 -1.12 12.40
N GLY A 230 -11.51 -2.32 12.69
CA GLY A 230 -12.77 -2.83 12.15
C GLY A 230 -12.76 -2.91 10.61
N ASN A 231 -11.62 -3.30 10.03
CA ASN A 231 -11.39 -3.39 8.58
C ASN A 231 -11.48 -2.04 7.83
N GLU A 232 -11.31 -0.92 8.55
CA GLU A 232 -11.28 0.43 7.99
C GLU A 232 -10.02 1.17 8.40
N LEU A 233 -9.43 1.94 7.46
CA LEU A 233 -8.28 2.80 7.76
C LEU A 233 -8.67 3.89 8.77
N TYR A 234 -7.90 4.00 9.83
CA TYR A 234 -8.05 5.07 10.80
C TYR A 234 -7.36 6.35 10.32
N GLU A 235 -8.14 7.31 9.84
CA GLU A 235 -7.62 8.57 9.30
C GLU A 235 -7.22 9.58 10.40
N GLY A 236 -7.86 9.52 11.58
CA GLY A 236 -7.78 10.55 12.60
C GLY A 236 -8.52 11.84 12.20
N TYR A 237 -8.63 12.78 13.16
CA TYR A 237 -9.40 14.02 12.95
C TYR A 237 -8.82 14.92 11.86
N GLN A 238 -7.49 15.02 11.75
CA GLN A 238 -6.77 15.87 10.81
C GLN A 238 -6.09 15.09 9.67
N HIS A 239 -6.56 13.87 9.39
CA HIS A 239 -5.99 12.96 8.38
C HIS A 239 -4.52 12.55 8.62
N ASN A 240 -3.97 12.83 9.81
CA ASN A 240 -2.58 12.61 10.21
C ASN A 240 -2.42 11.54 11.30
N ALA A 241 -3.36 10.58 11.40
CA ALA A 241 -3.20 9.44 12.29
C ALA A 241 -2.06 8.53 11.82
N ALA A 242 -1.51 7.78 12.77
CA ALA A 242 -0.46 6.79 12.53
C ALA A 242 0.91 7.37 12.10
N GLU A 243 1.22 8.61 12.40
CA GLU A 243 2.50 9.25 12.05
C GLU A 243 3.63 8.83 13.03
N ILE A 244 3.93 7.51 13.12
CA ILE A 244 4.93 6.97 14.08
C ILE A 244 6.35 7.48 13.80
N GLY A 245 6.69 7.79 12.55
CA GLY A 245 7.97 8.41 12.20
C GLY A 245 8.20 9.74 12.90
N HIS A 246 7.12 10.39 13.33
CA HIS A 246 7.16 11.64 14.06
C HIS A 246 6.94 11.50 15.58
N TYR A 247 6.96 10.27 16.11
CA TYR A 247 7.01 10.02 17.54
C TYR A 247 8.34 10.53 18.11
N ILE A 248 8.28 11.32 19.22
CA ILE A 248 9.47 11.92 19.83
C ILE A 248 10.21 10.84 20.63
N VAL A 249 11.38 10.42 20.17
CA VAL A 249 12.25 9.44 20.82
C VAL A 249 13.43 10.09 21.56
N GLU A 250 13.71 11.34 21.26
CA GLU A 250 14.85 12.09 21.83
C GLU A 250 14.45 13.54 22.03
N PRO A 251 13.97 13.91 23.24
CA PRO A 251 13.68 15.30 23.56
C PRO A 251 14.91 16.19 23.26
N ASN A 252 14.69 17.32 22.58
CA ASN A 252 15.76 18.24 22.13
C ASN A 252 16.73 17.65 21.07
N GLY A 253 16.37 16.56 20.41
CA GLY A 253 17.13 15.98 19.33
C GLY A 253 17.09 16.80 18.03
N ILE A 254 17.49 16.20 16.92
CA ILE A 254 17.55 16.83 15.60
C ILE A 254 16.19 17.39 15.20
N LYS A 255 16.17 18.60 14.62
CA LYS A 255 14.94 19.20 14.04
C LYS A 255 14.43 18.35 12.90
N CYS A 256 13.19 17.91 12.98
CA CYS A 256 12.50 17.19 11.94
C CYS A 256 11.83 18.14 10.93
N ARG A 257 11.66 17.68 9.69
CA ARG A 257 10.91 18.42 8.66
C ARG A 257 9.44 18.73 9.06
N CYS A 258 8.86 17.96 9.99
CA CYS A 258 7.52 18.24 10.55
C CYS A 258 7.49 19.40 11.55
N GLY A 259 8.63 20.08 11.77
CA GLY A 259 8.78 21.21 12.72
C GLY A 259 9.14 20.81 14.16
N ARG A 260 8.91 19.55 14.56
CA ARG A 260 9.26 19.02 15.90
C ARG A 260 10.74 18.65 15.99
N HIS A 261 11.23 18.39 17.21
CA HIS A 261 12.59 17.92 17.46
C HIS A 261 12.59 16.49 17.99
N GLY A 262 13.60 15.69 17.60
CA GLY A 262 13.82 14.35 18.11
C GLY A 262 12.84 13.28 17.67
N CYS A 263 12.21 13.47 16.51
CA CYS A 263 11.35 12.45 15.89
C CYS A 263 12.13 11.17 15.56
N LEU A 264 11.48 10.01 15.64
CA LEU A 264 12.03 8.71 15.28
C LEU A 264 12.70 8.74 13.89
N GLU A 265 12.03 9.30 12.90
CA GLU A 265 12.51 9.41 11.52
C GLU A 265 13.89 10.09 11.43
N THR A 266 14.19 11.07 12.28
CA THR A 266 15.50 11.76 12.29
C THR A 266 16.65 10.88 12.79
N ARG A 267 16.34 9.68 13.31
CA ARG A 267 17.32 8.73 13.83
C ARG A 267 17.43 7.43 13.03
N VAL A 268 16.33 7.01 12.39
CA VAL A 268 16.25 5.67 11.77
C VAL A 268 15.98 5.70 10.27
N SER A 269 15.54 6.82 9.66
CA SER A 269 15.34 6.87 8.22
C SER A 269 16.65 6.62 7.46
N ILE A 270 16.57 6.04 6.27
CA ILE A 270 17.76 5.81 5.42
C ILE A 270 18.55 7.11 5.23
N SER A 271 17.86 8.26 5.10
CA SER A 271 18.53 9.56 5.01
C SER A 271 19.31 9.90 6.28
N ALA A 272 18.72 9.67 7.46
CA ALA A 272 19.39 9.90 8.73
C ALA A 272 20.55 8.94 8.95
N LEU A 273 20.41 7.69 8.52
CA LEU A 273 21.48 6.67 8.58
C LEU A 273 22.66 7.07 7.71
N ALA A 274 22.41 7.55 6.48
CA ALA A 274 23.48 8.03 5.59
C ALA A 274 24.32 9.13 6.27
N GLU A 275 23.68 10.14 6.85
CA GLU A 275 24.39 11.22 7.55
C GLU A 275 25.15 10.74 8.80
N ARG A 276 24.56 9.81 9.55
CA ARG A 276 25.25 9.22 10.72
C ARG A 276 26.48 8.41 10.30
N LEU A 277 26.38 7.61 9.24
CA LEU A 277 27.49 6.84 8.71
C LEU A 277 28.62 7.75 8.17
N LYS A 278 28.28 8.87 7.54
CA LYS A 278 29.26 9.90 7.15
C LYS A 278 30.03 10.44 8.35
N ASN A 279 29.40 10.56 9.53
CA ASN A 279 30.09 11.04 10.75
C ASN A 279 31.04 10.01 11.36
N GLU A 280 30.78 8.72 11.16
CA GLU A 280 31.64 7.62 11.63
C GLU A 280 32.74 7.27 10.62
N TYR A 281 32.65 7.78 9.39
CA TYR A 281 33.47 7.41 8.25
C TYR A 281 34.96 7.76 8.40
N SER A 282 35.82 6.76 8.40
CA SER A 282 37.27 6.90 8.27
C SER A 282 37.89 5.57 7.84
N GLU A 283 39.12 5.61 7.30
CA GLU A 283 39.85 4.40 6.91
C GLU A 283 40.08 3.46 8.11
N GLU A 284 40.29 4.03 9.31
CA GLU A 284 40.57 3.25 10.53
C GLU A 284 39.30 2.67 11.16
N ARG A 285 38.20 3.45 11.22
CA ARG A 285 36.97 3.05 11.93
C ARG A 285 36.00 2.27 11.07
N THR A 286 36.01 2.52 9.77
CA THR A 286 35.11 1.90 8.79
C THR A 286 35.85 1.42 7.54
N PRO A 287 36.87 0.54 7.68
CA PRO A 287 37.73 0.14 6.58
C PRO A 287 37.00 -0.53 5.40
N GLN A 288 35.95 -1.30 5.66
CA GLN A 288 35.15 -1.92 4.60
C GLN A 288 34.32 -0.87 3.85
N LEU A 289 33.65 0.03 4.60
CA LEU A 289 32.91 1.13 4.03
C LEU A 289 33.84 2.09 3.25
N TYR A 290 35.03 2.35 3.77
CA TYR A 290 36.03 3.16 3.11
C TYR A 290 36.48 2.54 1.76
N LYS A 291 36.72 1.24 1.74
CA LYS A 291 37.04 0.48 0.52
C LYS A 291 35.87 0.49 -0.47
N LEU A 292 34.64 0.28 0.00
CA LEU A 292 33.44 0.23 -0.83
C LEU A 292 33.18 1.57 -1.54
N THR A 293 33.45 2.67 -0.86
CA THR A 293 33.27 4.03 -1.40
C THR A 293 34.49 4.57 -2.14
N ASN A 294 35.62 3.79 -2.21
CA ASN A 294 36.91 4.22 -2.74
C ASN A 294 37.41 5.50 -2.03
N GLY A 295 37.27 5.62 -0.72
CA GLY A 295 37.73 6.76 0.06
C GLY A 295 36.83 8.01 -0.04
N ASP A 296 35.72 7.94 -0.77
CA ASP A 296 34.83 9.07 -1.00
C ASP A 296 33.59 8.99 -0.10
N LYS A 297 33.59 9.82 0.93
CA LYS A 297 32.51 9.95 1.91
C LYS A 297 31.16 10.35 1.27
N GLU A 298 31.17 11.11 0.20
CA GLU A 298 29.92 11.60 -0.42
C GLU A 298 29.17 10.50 -1.19
N LYS A 299 29.80 9.37 -1.43
CA LYS A 299 29.16 8.17 -1.97
C LYS A 299 28.26 7.46 -0.97
N ILE A 300 28.32 7.81 0.33
CA ILE A 300 27.37 7.33 1.34
C ILE A 300 26.05 8.06 1.15
N THR A 301 25.26 7.57 0.21
CA THR A 301 23.97 8.15 -0.19
C THR A 301 22.80 7.30 0.30
N ARG A 302 21.59 7.86 0.24
CA ARG A 302 20.37 7.09 0.46
C ARG A 302 20.26 5.88 -0.47
N GLN A 303 20.65 6.07 -1.73
CA GLN A 303 20.62 5.01 -2.75
C GLN A 303 21.53 3.85 -2.35
N LEU A 304 22.77 4.13 -1.93
CA LEU A 304 23.71 3.10 -1.50
C LEU A 304 23.17 2.26 -0.34
N ILE A 305 22.55 2.90 0.68
CA ILE A 305 21.97 2.18 1.83
C ILE A 305 20.73 1.37 1.39
N THR A 306 19.93 1.90 0.47
CA THR A 306 18.78 1.16 -0.09
C THR A 306 19.26 -0.06 -0.86
N GLU A 307 20.29 0.07 -1.69
CA GLU A 307 20.92 -1.04 -2.41
C GLU A 307 21.46 -2.11 -1.44
N TRP A 308 22.09 -1.70 -0.33
CA TRP A 308 22.53 -2.66 0.69
C TRP A 308 21.37 -3.39 1.35
N ALA A 309 20.26 -2.70 1.60
CA ALA A 309 19.05 -3.32 2.15
C ALA A 309 18.44 -4.35 1.18
N GLU A 310 18.55 -4.12 -0.13
CA GLU A 310 18.00 -5.00 -1.17
C GLU A 310 18.86 -6.24 -1.48
N VAL A 311 20.17 -6.24 -1.17
CA VAL A 311 21.12 -7.31 -1.55
C VAL A 311 21.03 -8.58 -0.68
N GLY A 312 20.17 -8.64 0.33
CA GLY A 312 19.93 -9.87 1.10
C GLY A 312 21.08 -10.30 2.03
N GLU A 313 21.19 -11.62 2.28
CA GLU A 313 22.10 -12.18 3.34
C GLU A 313 23.59 -12.03 3.03
N GLU A 314 23.99 -11.93 1.77
CA GLU A 314 25.41 -11.83 1.33
C GLU A 314 25.86 -10.36 1.19
N GLY A 315 24.99 -9.39 1.44
CA GLY A 315 25.30 -7.97 1.30
C GLY A 315 26.12 -7.39 2.45
N TYR A 316 26.44 -6.08 2.33
CA TYR A 316 27.23 -5.33 3.29
C TYR A 316 26.70 -5.43 4.75
N PHE A 317 25.39 -5.52 4.94
CA PHE A 317 24.80 -5.69 6.28
C PHE A 317 25.15 -7.00 6.98
N ALA A 318 25.62 -8.01 6.25
CA ALA A 318 26.09 -9.28 6.85
C ALA A 318 27.53 -9.20 7.38
N GLN A 319 28.33 -8.23 6.95
CA GLN A 319 29.76 -8.09 7.27
C GLN A 319 30.15 -6.62 7.51
N MET A 320 29.34 -5.91 8.30
CA MET A 320 29.57 -4.48 8.58
C MET A 320 30.81 -4.25 9.44
N ASP A 321 31.45 -3.09 9.25
CA ASP A 321 32.42 -2.56 10.21
C ASP A 321 31.73 -2.35 11.57
N PRO A 322 32.41 -2.57 12.73
CA PRO A 322 31.80 -2.43 14.05
C PRO A 322 31.17 -1.05 14.32
N ALA A 323 31.76 0.01 13.77
CA ALA A 323 31.17 1.36 13.90
C ALA A 323 29.87 1.51 13.10
N VAL A 324 29.78 0.87 11.93
CA VAL A 324 28.54 0.83 11.10
C VAL A 324 27.50 -0.03 11.77
N GLU A 325 27.89 -1.21 12.30
CA GLU A 325 26.99 -2.10 13.05
C GLU A 325 26.35 -1.40 14.23
N ASN A 326 27.11 -0.62 15.01
CA ASN A 326 26.58 0.17 16.13
C ASN A 326 25.54 1.22 15.67
N VAL A 327 25.76 1.87 14.54
CA VAL A 327 24.79 2.82 13.97
C VAL A 327 23.51 2.09 13.56
N MET A 328 23.64 0.95 12.88
CA MET A 328 22.52 0.17 12.36
C MET A 328 21.73 -0.51 13.49
N SER A 329 22.39 -1.21 14.42
CA SER A 329 21.72 -1.88 15.54
C SER A 329 20.97 -0.87 16.43
N GLY A 330 21.58 0.28 16.72
CA GLY A 330 20.92 1.35 17.45
C GLY A 330 19.72 1.97 16.74
N ALA A 331 19.68 1.94 15.40
CA ALA A 331 18.51 2.35 14.65
C ALA A 331 17.41 1.27 14.69
N VAL A 332 17.79 -0.01 14.52
CA VAL A 332 16.87 -1.15 14.60
C VAL A 332 16.22 -1.22 15.98
N GLU A 333 17.02 -1.10 17.04
CA GLU A 333 16.55 -1.10 18.43
C GLU A 333 15.49 0.02 18.67
N ARG A 334 15.77 1.26 18.22
CA ARG A 334 14.80 2.36 18.34
C ARG A 334 13.51 2.11 17.58
N MET A 335 13.64 1.54 16.39
CA MET A 335 12.47 1.20 15.55
C MET A 335 11.62 0.12 16.22
N ALA A 336 12.25 -0.96 16.72
CA ALA A 336 11.57 -2.04 17.43
C ALA A 336 10.85 -1.54 18.69
N ARG A 337 11.52 -0.73 19.52
CA ARG A 337 10.94 -0.14 20.73
C ARG A 337 9.70 0.70 20.44
N VAL A 338 9.74 1.54 19.40
CA VAL A 338 8.56 2.34 19.02
C VAL A 338 7.45 1.43 18.47
N ALA A 339 7.79 0.44 17.65
CA ALA A 339 6.83 -0.51 17.13
C ALA A 339 6.11 -1.26 18.27
N VAL A 340 6.87 -1.80 19.25
CA VAL A 340 6.32 -2.50 20.42
C VAL A 340 5.40 -1.58 21.24
N ASN A 341 5.81 -0.33 21.50
CA ASN A 341 4.97 0.62 22.24
C ASN A 341 3.65 0.89 21.52
N VAL A 342 3.66 1.01 20.20
CA VAL A 342 2.44 1.21 19.39
C VAL A 342 1.57 -0.04 19.40
N MET A 343 2.17 -1.23 19.25
CA MET A 343 1.47 -2.51 19.33
C MET A 343 0.83 -2.72 20.71
N THR A 344 1.50 -2.34 21.79
CA THR A 344 0.96 -2.39 23.16
C THR A 344 -0.29 -1.51 23.34
N ILE A 345 -0.32 -0.33 22.70
CA ILE A 345 -1.47 0.58 22.78
C ILE A 345 -2.63 0.13 21.92
N LEU A 346 -2.35 -0.32 20.69
CA LEU A 346 -3.36 -0.66 19.70
C LEU A 346 -3.89 -2.09 19.83
N ALA A 347 -3.07 -3.01 20.37
CA ALA A 347 -3.33 -4.45 20.43
C ALA A 347 -3.89 -4.99 19.09
N PRO A 348 -3.17 -4.78 17.94
CA PRO A 348 -3.65 -5.25 16.65
C PRO A 348 -3.62 -6.78 16.59
N GLU A 349 -4.45 -7.38 15.73
CA GLU A 349 -4.40 -8.83 15.46
C GLU A 349 -3.11 -9.22 14.74
N HIS A 350 -2.67 -8.34 13.81
CA HIS A 350 -1.47 -8.51 13.03
C HIS A 350 -0.74 -7.18 12.82
N THR A 351 0.58 -7.24 12.78
CA THR A 351 1.43 -6.12 12.36
C THR A 351 2.14 -6.49 11.06
N ILE A 352 1.94 -5.71 10.00
CA ILE A 352 2.57 -5.93 8.70
C ILE A 352 3.68 -4.91 8.50
N VAL A 353 4.90 -5.41 8.31
CA VAL A 353 6.08 -4.56 8.14
C VAL A 353 6.61 -4.66 6.70
N PHE A 354 7.09 -3.54 6.15
CA PHE A 354 7.56 -3.46 4.78
C PHE A 354 8.54 -2.30 4.55
N GLY A 355 9.06 -2.22 3.32
CA GLY A 355 10.06 -1.25 2.93
C GLY A 355 11.48 -1.81 3.00
N PRO A 356 12.45 -1.17 2.28
CA PRO A 356 13.76 -1.75 2.02
C PRO A 356 14.48 -2.24 3.27
N MET A 357 14.39 -1.51 4.37
CA MET A 357 15.06 -1.90 5.62
C MET A 357 14.49 -3.21 6.20
N LEU A 358 13.16 -3.36 6.21
CA LEU A 358 12.50 -4.54 6.79
C LEU A 358 12.41 -5.73 5.82
N GLU A 359 12.69 -5.51 4.54
CA GLU A 359 12.87 -6.58 3.56
C GLU A 359 14.24 -7.24 3.66
N ASN A 360 15.26 -6.51 4.12
CA ASN A 360 16.57 -7.08 4.39
C ASN A 360 16.48 -8.12 5.52
N THR A 361 16.91 -9.35 5.24
CA THR A 361 16.76 -10.46 6.17
C THR A 361 17.56 -10.27 7.47
N HIS A 362 18.76 -9.68 7.39
CA HIS A 362 19.59 -9.42 8.57
C HIS A 362 18.94 -8.36 9.47
N ILE A 363 18.51 -7.25 8.89
CA ILE A 363 17.84 -6.17 9.62
C ILE A 363 16.51 -6.64 10.21
N TYR A 364 15.72 -7.43 9.47
CA TYR A 364 14.47 -7.99 9.97
C TYR A 364 14.68 -8.95 11.13
N LYS A 365 15.67 -9.87 11.05
CA LYS A 365 16.00 -10.77 12.16
C LYS A 365 16.34 -9.97 13.43
N LEU A 366 17.21 -8.96 13.30
CA LEU A 366 17.60 -8.10 14.41
C LEU A 366 16.40 -7.30 14.97
N PHE A 367 15.52 -6.79 14.09
CA PHE A 367 14.28 -6.12 14.50
C PHE A 367 13.38 -7.06 15.33
N MET A 368 13.20 -8.30 14.89
CA MET A 368 12.41 -9.30 15.61
C MET A 368 13.05 -9.74 16.94
N GLU A 369 14.39 -9.78 17.01
CA GLU A 369 15.12 -10.04 18.25
C GLU A 369 14.84 -8.95 19.28
N TYR A 370 14.95 -7.67 18.92
CA TYR A 370 14.61 -6.56 19.80
C TYR A 370 13.12 -6.52 20.17
N CYS A 371 12.22 -6.82 19.23
CA CYS A 371 10.80 -6.89 19.56
C CYS A 371 10.52 -7.96 20.64
N ARG A 372 11.14 -9.13 20.54
CA ARG A 372 11.01 -10.23 21.52
C ARG A 372 11.71 -9.93 22.85
N GLU A 373 12.80 -9.17 22.83
CA GLU A 373 13.46 -8.70 24.06
C GLU A 373 12.54 -7.78 24.88
N TYR A 374 11.75 -6.93 24.21
CA TYR A 374 10.78 -6.06 24.88
C TYR A 374 9.49 -6.78 25.27
N ASP A 375 9.04 -7.76 24.48
CA ASP A 375 7.87 -8.58 24.77
C ASP A 375 7.94 -9.91 23.98
N GLU A 376 8.06 -11.03 24.70
CA GLU A 376 8.21 -12.38 24.14
C GLU A 376 7.02 -12.85 23.28
N HIS A 377 5.84 -12.20 23.41
CA HIS A 377 4.65 -12.51 22.61
C HIS A 377 4.77 -12.06 21.16
N TYR A 378 5.69 -11.14 20.83
CA TYR A 378 5.87 -10.68 19.45
C TYR A 378 6.70 -11.64 18.62
N THR A 379 6.03 -12.56 17.96
CA THR A 379 6.59 -13.60 17.10
C THR A 379 6.32 -13.31 15.62
N ASP A 380 6.86 -14.16 14.72
CA ASP A 380 6.57 -14.11 13.27
C ASP A 380 5.10 -14.45 12.94
N GLU A 381 4.34 -14.99 13.88
CA GLU A 381 2.88 -15.17 13.75
C GLU A 381 2.11 -13.87 13.99
N TYR A 382 2.70 -12.92 14.71
CA TYR A 382 2.11 -11.64 15.06
C TYR A 382 2.63 -10.50 14.18
N ILE A 383 3.93 -10.53 13.84
CA ILE A 383 4.59 -9.55 12.98
C ILE A 383 4.98 -10.22 11.67
N HIS A 384 4.42 -9.76 10.55
CA HIS A 384 4.64 -10.35 9.24
C HIS A 384 5.36 -9.38 8.31
N ARG A 385 6.31 -9.88 7.52
CA ARG A 385 6.77 -9.12 6.36
C ARG A 385 5.72 -9.16 5.25
N SER A 386 5.52 -8.01 4.61
CA SER A 386 4.66 -7.93 3.42
C SER A 386 5.16 -8.85 2.31
N LYS A 387 4.22 -9.52 1.64
CA LYS A 387 4.48 -10.27 0.40
C LYS A 387 4.22 -9.44 -0.85
N LEU A 388 3.73 -8.20 -0.68
CA LEU A 388 3.40 -7.27 -1.77
C LEU A 388 4.49 -6.21 -2.00
N SER A 389 5.63 -6.29 -1.34
CA SER A 389 6.69 -5.29 -1.40
C SER A 389 7.18 -4.99 -2.83
N LYS A 390 7.25 -6.00 -3.70
CA LYS A 390 7.58 -5.83 -5.13
C LYS A 390 6.52 -5.03 -5.91
N LYS A 391 5.33 -4.87 -5.36
CA LYS A 391 4.18 -4.15 -5.94
C LYS A 391 3.91 -2.81 -5.27
N ILE A 392 4.83 -2.34 -4.41
CA ILE A 392 4.65 -1.16 -3.58
C ILE A 392 4.33 0.11 -4.38
N SER A 393 4.86 0.21 -5.60
CA SER A 393 4.65 1.36 -6.48
C SER A 393 3.25 1.46 -7.09
N TYR A 394 2.41 0.40 -7.01
CA TYR A 394 1.11 0.43 -7.67
C TYR A 394 -0.03 -0.26 -6.91
N ILE A 395 0.25 -1.25 -6.06
CA ILE A 395 -0.83 -2.06 -5.47
C ILE A 395 -1.77 -1.24 -4.58
N GLY A 396 -1.26 -0.19 -3.93
CA GLY A 396 -2.06 0.71 -3.11
C GLY A 396 -3.09 1.48 -3.94
N GLY A 397 -2.65 2.17 -4.99
CA GLY A 397 -3.55 2.91 -5.88
C GLY A 397 -4.57 2.01 -6.58
N THR A 398 -4.14 0.79 -6.96
CA THR A 398 -5.05 -0.23 -7.48
C THR A 398 -6.12 -0.61 -6.46
N ALA A 399 -5.74 -0.87 -5.21
CA ALA A 399 -6.66 -1.25 -4.15
C ALA A 399 -7.68 -0.17 -3.81
N LEU A 400 -7.25 1.10 -3.74
CA LEU A 400 -8.14 2.23 -3.51
C LEU A 400 -9.32 2.25 -4.48
N ILE A 401 -9.04 2.07 -5.75
CA ILE A 401 -10.05 2.10 -6.82
C ILE A 401 -10.86 0.80 -6.85
N ALA A 402 -10.20 -0.35 -6.79
CA ALA A 402 -10.88 -1.64 -6.83
C ALA A 402 -11.84 -1.80 -5.65
N ARG A 403 -11.41 -1.46 -4.41
CA ARG A 403 -12.25 -1.53 -3.22
C ARG A 403 -13.48 -0.64 -3.37
N THR A 404 -13.27 0.66 -3.63
CA THR A 404 -14.32 1.66 -3.63
C THR A 404 -15.30 1.49 -4.80
N TYR A 405 -14.79 1.33 -6.03
CA TYR A 405 -15.63 1.39 -7.23
C TYR A 405 -16.01 0.03 -7.81
N PHE A 406 -15.40 -1.07 -7.34
CA PHE A 406 -15.77 -2.41 -7.78
C PHE A 406 -16.36 -3.24 -6.65
N PHE A 407 -15.60 -3.54 -5.59
CA PHE A 407 -16.05 -4.45 -4.54
C PHE A 407 -17.20 -3.88 -3.70
N GLU A 408 -17.10 -2.63 -3.26
CA GLU A 408 -18.13 -1.99 -2.43
C GLU A 408 -19.38 -1.58 -3.23
N ASN A 409 -19.23 -1.28 -4.52
CA ASN A 409 -20.32 -0.91 -5.41
C ASN A 409 -21.01 -2.11 -6.09
N GLY A 410 -20.63 -3.35 -5.77
CA GLY A 410 -21.26 -4.54 -6.37
C GLY A 410 -20.94 -4.70 -7.87
N GLY A 411 -19.75 -4.28 -8.29
CA GLY A 411 -19.29 -4.28 -9.68
C GLY A 411 -19.37 -2.91 -10.34
N ILE A 412 -19.38 -2.88 -11.66
CA ILE A 412 -19.36 -1.64 -12.43
C ILE A 412 -20.73 -0.99 -12.36
N SER A 413 -20.85 0.18 -11.70
CA SER A 413 -22.07 0.97 -11.74
C SER A 413 -22.34 1.44 -13.16
N LYS A 414 -23.53 1.18 -13.70
CA LYS A 414 -24.00 1.93 -14.87
C LYS A 414 -24.12 3.38 -14.41
N LYS A 415 -23.28 4.26 -14.94
CA LYS A 415 -23.52 5.71 -14.78
C LYS A 415 -24.92 6.00 -15.31
N GLU A 416 -25.78 6.55 -14.45
CA GLU A 416 -26.93 7.35 -14.89
C GLU A 416 -26.45 8.61 -15.62
#